data_e119c980cf51842de4676f8a8d5c1168
#
_entry.id   e119c980cf51842de4676f8a8d5c1168
#
_cell.length_a   1.000
_cell.length_b   1.000
_cell.length_c   1.000
_cell.angle_alpha   90.00
_cell.angle_beta   90.00
_cell.angle_gamma   90.00
#
_symmetry.space_group_name_H-M   'P 1'
#
loop_
_entity.id
_entity.type
_entity.pdbx_description
1 polymer ?
#
loop_
_entity_poly.entity_id
_entity_poly.type
_entity_poly.pdbx_seq_one_letter_code
_entity_poly.pdbx_strand_id
1 'polypeptide(L)'
;MGQGLQQNAGALSRFVAATGGDNIHLVGHSLGGLVALSMLAQYPDPRVRRVVLMGSPCMGSHCAAVLLRTPGLAALAGRSLKEWLALPRPPLPGQAEIGVLSGSRSLGLGRIIPGLPHPNDGVVSVMETRLPEAGDSITLPVSHAEMLLSRTCADQVAAFLESGSFKHE
;
A
#
# COMPACT_ATOMS: atom_id res chain seq x y z
N MET A 1 3.91 -0.37 -21.81
CA MET A 1 3.64 0.70 -20.83
C MET A 1 2.62 0.15 -19.84
N GLY A 2 2.88 0.26 -18.53
CA GLY A 2 1.94 -0.26 -17.51
C GLY A 2 0.62 0.50 -17.52
N GLN A 3 -0.44 -0.14 -17.04
CA GLN A 3 -1.76 0.46 -16.88
C GLN A 3 -1.72 1.58 -15.81
N GLY A 4 -2.62 2.55 -15.93
CA GLY A 4 -2.79 3.59 -14.93
C GLY A 4 -3.47 3.09 -13.65
N LEU A 5 -3.41 3.88 -12.59
CA LEU A 5 -3.99 3.53 -11.29
C LEU A 5 -5.50 3.25 -11.39
N GLN A 6 -6.23 4.11 -12.07
CA GLN A 6 -7.68 3.95 -12.26
C GLN A 6 -8.03 2.69 -13.05
N GLN A 7 -7.25 2.37 -14.09
CA GLN A 7 -7.44 1.14 -14.87
C GLN A 7 -7.21 -0.11 -14.01
N ASN A 8 -6.17 -0.09 -13.17
CA ASN A 8 -5.88 -1.18 -12.24
C ASN A 8 -6.96 -1.30 -11.16
N ALA A 9 -7.45 -0.20 -10.62
CA ALA A 9 -8.55 -0.19 -9.66
C ALA A 9 -9.84 -0.77 -10.28
N GLY A 10 -10.18 -0.39 -11.50
CA GLY A 10 -11.31 -0.97 -12.23
C GLY A 10 -11.13 -2.45 -12.56
N ALA A 11 -9.90 -2.90 -12.85
CA ALA A 11 -9.62 -4.32 -13.05
C ALA A 11 -9.78 -5.12 -11.76
N LEU A 12 -9.28 -4.59 -10.63
CA LEU A 12 -9.47 -5.21 -9.30
C LEU A 12 -10.96 -5.26 -8.92
N SER A 13 -11.72 -4.20 -9.18
CA SER A 13 -13.17 -4.17 -8.93
C SER A 13 -13.90 -5.27 -9.71
N ARG A 14 -13.60 -5.45 -10.99
CA ARG A 14 -14.18 -6.55 -11.80
C ARG A 14 -13.79 -7.93 -11.25
N PHE A 15 -12.55 -8.09 -10.82
CA PHE A 15 -12.10 -9.33 -10.21
C PHE A 15 -12.86 -9.62 -8.91
N VAL A 16 -12.98 -8.61 -8.02
CA VAL A 16 -13.77 -8.71 -6.77
C VAL A 16 -15.24 -9.05 -7.09
N ALA A 17 -15.84 -8.38 -8.07
CA ALA A 17 -17.24 -8.65 -8.48
C ALA A 17 -17.44 -10.07 -9.00
N ALA A 18 -16.44 -10.65 -9.67
CA ALA A 18 -16.47 -12.02 -10.16
C ALA A 18 -16.14 -13.07 -9.10
N THR A 19 -15.57 -12.66 -7.96
CA THR A 19 -15.23 -13.56 -6.85
C THR A 19 -16.48 -13.88 -6.05
N GLY A 20 -16.72 -15.16 -5.78
CA GLY A 20 -17.80 -15.61 -4.91
C GLY A 20 -17.51 -15.33 -3.43
N GLY A 21 -18.55 -15.48 -2.60
CA GLY A 21 -18.47 -15.32 -1.15
C GLY A 21 -18.90 -13.93 -0.67
N ASP A 22 -19.27 -13.86 0.62
CA ASP A 22 -19.85 -12.67 1.26
C ASP A 22 -18.82 -11.85 2.04
N ASN A 23 -17.62 -12.41 2.24
CA ASN A 23 -16.51 -11.76 2.92
C ASN A 23 -15.26 -11.86 2.06
N ILE A 24 -14.79 -10.73 1.56
CA ILE A 24 -13.57 -10.60 0.76
C ILE A 24 -12.58 -9.75 1.55
N HIS A 25 -11.34 -10.22 1.60
CA HIS A 25 -10.25 -9.45 2.18
C HIS A 25 -9.20 -9.17 1.11
N LEU A 26 -8.59 -7.99 1.18
CA LEU A 26 -7.55 -7.57 0.25
C LEU A 26 -6.23 -7.39 0.99
N VAL A 27 -5.14 -7.85 0.39
CA VAL A 27 -3.78 -7.56 0.85
C VAL A 27 -3.04 -6.90 -0.29
N GLY A 28 -2.60 -5.67 -0.09
CA GLY A 28 -1.88 -4.89 -1.09
C GLY A 28 -0.47 -4.54 -0.65
N HIS A 29 0.55 -4.96 -1.40
CA HIS A 29 1.94 -4.58 -1.17
C HIS A 29 2.31 -3.40 -2.06
N SER A 30 2.97 -2.38 -1.48
CA SER A 30 3.49 -1.23 -2.21
C SER A 30 2.40 -0.56 -3.07
N LEU A 31 2.58 -0.46 -4.38
CA LEU A 31 1.59 0.05 -5.33
C LEU A 31 0.26 -0.72 -5.30
N GLY A 32 0.28 -2.02 -4.97
CA GLY A 32 -0.93 -2.83 -4.85
C GLY A 32 -1.89 -2.32 -3.78
N GLY A 33 -1.38 -1.76 -2.69
CA GLY A 33 -2.21 -1.11 -1.67
C GLY A 33 -2.87 0.17 -2.18
N LEU A 34 -2.18 0.96 -3.00
CA LEU A 34 -2.77 2.16 -3.63
C LEU A 34 -3.87 1.80 -4.62
N VAL A 35 -3.71 0.67 -5.35
CA VAL A 35 -4.77 0.13 -6.21
C VAL A 35 -5.98 -0.28 -5.39
N ALA A 36 -5.78 -0.95 -4.25
CA ALA A 36 -6.87 -1.34 -3.35
C ALA A 36 -7.61 -0.10 -2.79
N LEU A 37 -6.89 0.92 -2.31
CA LEU A 37 -7.47 2.19 -1.85
C LEU A 37 -8.26 2.90 -2.97
N SER A 38 -7.70 2.95 -4.17
CA SER A 38 -8.36 3.55 -5.33
C SER A 38 -9.63 2.78 -5.73
N MET A 39 -9.60 1.45 -5.64
CA MET A 39 -10.77 0.59 -5.87
C MET A 39 -11.85 0.86 -4.81
N LEU A 40 -11.51 0.88 -3.52
CA LEU A 40 -12.47 1.14 -2.44
C LEU A 40 -13.16 2.51 -2.62
N ALA A 41 -12.41 3.53 -3.03
CA ALA A 41 -12.94 4.88 -3.21
C ALA A 41 -13.87 5.03 -4.42
N GLN A 42 -13.56 4.35 -5.53
CA GLN A 42 -14.26 4.53 -6.80
C GLN A 42 -15.32 3.44 -7.08
N TYR A 43 -15.07 2.26 -6.58
CA TYR A 43 -15.89 1.05 -6.84
C TYR A 43 -16.11 0.28 -5.53
N PRO A 44 -16.76 0.87 -4.51
CA PRO A 44 -16.95 0.21 -3.22
C PRO A 44 -17.80 -1.07 -3.40
N ASP A 45 -17.33 -2.16 -2.80
CA ASP A 45 -18.07 -3.42 -2.73
C ASP A 45 -18.26 -3.78 -1.24
N PRO A 46 -19.49 -3.91 -0.75
CA PRO A 46 -19.77 -4.14 0.68
C PRO A 46 -19.24 -5.49 1.18
N ARG A 47 -18.89 -6.40 0.30
CA ARG A 47 -18.25 -7.68 0.65
C ARG A 47 -16.78 -7.53 1.02
N VAL A 48 -16.13 -6.42 0.62
CA VAL A 48 -14.74 -6.14 1.05
C VAL A 48 -14.76 -5.65 2.49
N ARG A 49 -14.37 -6.53 3.41
CA ARG A 49 -14.45 -6.31 4.85
C ARG A 49 -13.17 -5.76 5.45
N ARG A 50 -12.02 -6.30 5.05
CA ARG A 50 -10.72 -5.90 5.58
C ARG A 50 -9.69 -5.76 4.48
N VAL A 51 -8.81 -4.78 4.66
CA VAL A 51 -7.71 -4.48 3.72
C VAL A 51 -6.43 -4.28 4.50
N VAL A 52 -5.37 -5.02 4.15
CA VAL A 52 -4.04 -4.79 4.71
C VAL A 52 -3.15 -4.14 3.66
N LEU A 53 -2.57 -3.00 4.00
CA LEU A 53 -1.62 -2.25 3.19
C LEU A 53 -0.21 -2.49 3.71
N MET A 54 0.63 -3.17 2.93
CA MET A 54 1.99 -3.50 3.30
C MET A 54 2.98 -2.59 2.57
N GLY A 55 3.68 -1.72 3.28
CA GLY A 55 4.66 -0.80 2.70
C GLY A 55 4.10 0.10 1.58
N SER A 56 2.82 0.47 1.66
CA SER A 56 2.15 1.28 0.63
C SER A 56 2.32 2.77 0.93
N PRO A 57 2.79 3.59 -0.03
CA PRO A 57 3.06 5.01 0.18
C PRO A 57 1.78 5.85 0.09
N CYS A 58 0.89 5.72 1.10
CA CYS A 58 -0.43 6.34 1.13
C CYS A 58 -0.40 7.87 1.18
N MET A 59 0.62 8.46 1.83
CA MET A 59 0.78 9.90 2.00
C MET A 59 1.80 10.53 1.03
N GLY A 60 2.23 9.79 0.01
CA GLY A 60 3.21 10.25 -0.96
C GLY A 60 4.39 9.29 -1.07
N SER A 61 5.33 9.57 -1.97
CA SER A 61 6.52 8.74 -2.18
C SER A 61 7.74 9.61 -2.50
N HIS A 62 8.66 9.71 -1.55
CA HIS A 62 9.94 10.40 -1.72
C HIS A 62 10.73 9.78 -2.87
N CYS A 63 10.83 8.45 -2.90
CA CYS A 63 11.54 7.74 -3.96
C CYS A 63 10.96 8.07 -5.34
N ALA A 64 9.64 8.06 -5.49
CA ALA A 64 8.99 8.44 -6.75
C ALA A 64 9.22 9.91 -7.10
N ALA A 65 9.15 10.81 -6.13
CA ALA A 65 9.41 12.23 -6.34
C ALA A 65 10.84 12.50 -6.84
N VAL A 66 11.84 11.80 -6.28
CA VAL A 66 13.23 11.87 -6.73
C VAL A 66 13.39 11.30 -8.14
N LEU A 67 12.82 10.13 -8.41
CA LEU A 67 12.87 9.52 -9.75
C LEU A 67 12.25 10.42 -10.81
N LEU A 68 11.11 11.06 -10.50
CA LEU A 68 10.41 11.97 -11.43
C LEU A 68 11.22 13.23 -11.75
N ARG A 69 12.04 13.71 -10.81
CA ARG A 69 12.91 14.88 -10.97
C ARG A 69 14.25 14.55 -11.64
N THR A 70 14.61 13.27 -11.71
CA THR A 70 15.89 12.84 -12.27
C THR A 70 15.74 12.56 -13.76
N PRO A 71 16.45 13.28 -14.65
CA PRO A 71 16.41 13.06 -16.08
C PRO A 71 16.72 11.58 -16.44
N GLY A 72 15.89 11.00 -17.30
CA GLY A 72 16.02 9.60 -17.74
C GLY A 72 15.42 8.55 -16.78
N LEU A 73 15.18 8.87 -15.50
CA LEU A 73 14.64 7.91 -14.53
C LEU A 73 13.12 8.03 -14.30
N ALA A 74 12.50 9.07 -14.83
CA ALA A 74 11.05 9.29 -14.65
C ALA A 74 10.16 8.12 -15.13
N ALA A 75 10.61 7.34 -16.10
CA ALA A 75 9.89 6.15 -16.57
C ALA A 75 9.80 5.05 -15.52
N LEU A 76 10.79 4.96 -14.61
CA LEU A 76 10.86 3.95 -13.55
C LEU A 76 9.80 4.14 -12.46
N ALA A 77 9.29 5.37 -12.27
CA ALA A 77 8.24 5.66 -11.31
C ALA A 77 6.87 4.99 -11.67
N GLY A 78 6.72 4.53 -12.91
CA GLY A 78 5.49 3.90 -13.37
C GLY A 78 4.30 4.88 -13.47
N ARG A 79 3.28 4.50 -14.26
CA ARG A 79 2.11 5.37 -14.51
C ARG A 79 1.19 5.48 -13.29
N SER A 80 0.89 4.37 -12.63
CA SER A 80 -0.02 4.35 -11.49
C SER A 80 0.48 5.20 -10.32
N LEU A 81 1.79 5.16 -10.03
CA LEU A 81 2.38 5.95 -8.95
C LEU A 81 2.39 7.45 -9.28
N LYS A 82 2.62 7.81 -10.56
CA LYS A 82 2.50 9.20 -11.03
C LYS A 82 1.08 9.73 -10.86
N GLU A 83 0.08 8.94 -11.23
CA GLU A 83 -1.33 9.29 -11.07
C GLU A 83 -1.70 9.47 -9.59
N TRP A 84 -1.22 8.59 -8.70
CA TRP A 84 -1.44 8.72 -7.25
C TRP A 84 -0.87 10.01 -6.68
N LEU A 85 0.35 10.37 -7.07
CA LEU A 85 1.02 11.57 -6.58
C LEU A 85 0.44 12.88 -7.16
N ALA A 86 -0.19 12.81 -8.33
CA ALA A 86 -0.75 13.98 -9.01
C ALA A 86 -2.17 14.34 -8.56
N LEU A 87 -2.90 13.41 -7.95
CA LEU A 87 -4.29 13.60 -7.56
C LEU A 87 -4.42 13.72 -6.04
N PRO A 88 -5.39 14.51 -5.55
CA PRO A 88 -5.75 14.46 -4.14
C PRO A 88 -6.23 13.06 -3.79
N ARG A 89 -5.89 12.60 -2.58
CA ARG A 89 -6.33 11.29 -2.12
C ARG A 89 -7.87 11.26 -2.07
N PRO A 90 -8.49 10.27 -2.72
CA PRO A 90 -9.94 10.16 -2.69
C PRO A 90 -10.42 9.80 -1.27
N PRO A 91 -11.57 10.32 -0.83
CA PRO A 91 -12.17 9.90 0.44
C PRO A 91 -12.52 8.42 0.39
N LEU A 92 -12.29 7.72 1.49
CA LEU A 92 -12.65 6.31 1.63
C LEU A 92 -14.05 6.19 2.25
N PRO A 93 -14.91 5.31 1.73
CA PRO A 93 -16.30 5.21 2.19
C PRO A 93 -16.48 4.57 3.57
N GLY A 94 -15.42 4.23 4.29
CA GLY A 94 -15.49 3.73 5.67
C GLY A 94 -16.11 2.34 5.85
N GLN A 95 -16.33 1.59 4.80
CA GLN A 95 -16.98 0.27 4.84
C GLN A 95 -16.03 -0.87 5.19
N ALA A 96 -14.75 -0.73 4.85
CA ALA A 96 -13.72 -1.73 5.11
C ALA A 96 -12.82 -1.29 6.28
N GLU A 97 -12.47 -2.23 7.15
CA GLU A 97 -11.44 -2.03 8.16
C GLU A 97 -10.06 -2.08 7.48
N ILE A 98 -9.23 -1.07 7.70
CA ILE A 98 -7.92 -0.96 7.04
C ILE A 98 -6.81 -1.09 8.06
N GLY A 99 -5.87 -2.02 7.82
CA GLY A 99 -4.62 -2.18 8.56
C GLY A 99 -3.43 -1.71 7.75
N VAL A 100 -2.49 -1.04 8.41
CA VAL A 100 -1.24 -0.58 7.79
C VAL A 100 -0.05 -1.30 8.41
N LEU A 101 0.71 -2.04 7.59
CA LEU A 101 1.95 -2.69 7.98
C LEU A 101 3.12 -1.96 7.30
N SER A 102 4.02 -1.43 8.12
CA SER A 102 5.21 -0.68 7.69
C SER A 102 6.48 -1.48 7.98
N GLY A 103 7.53 -1.24 7.21
CA GLY A 103 8.87 -1.75 7.48
C GLY A 103 9.82 -0.67 7.97
N SER A 104 10.79 -1.06 8.80
CA SER A 104 11.80 -0.13 9.35
C SER A 104 13.25 -0.51 9.00
N ARG A 105 13.47 -1.61 8.26
CA ARG A 105 14.80 -2.03 7.82
C ARG A 105 15.16 -1.39 6.48
N SER A 106 15.98 -0.36 6.50
CA SER A 106 16.41 0.36 5.31
C SER A 106 17.39 -0.45 4.44
N LEU A 107 16.84 -1.40 3.65
CA LEU A 107 17.59 -2.16 2.63
C LEU A 107 16.91 -2.00 1.27
N GLY A 108 17.65 -1.61 0.24
CA GLY A 108 17.14 -1.46 -1.13
C GLY A 108 17.43 -0.09 -1.74
N LEU A 109 16.53 0.38 -2.59
CA LEU A 109 16.67 1.62 -3.39
C LEU A 109 16.89 2.88 -2.53
N GLY A 110 16.36 2.93 -1.31
CA GLY A 110 16.54 4.06 -0.40
C GLY A 110 17.98 4.30 0.04
N ARG A 111 18.86 3.32 -0.11
CA ARG A 111 20.31 3.52 0.09
C ARG A 111 20.97 4.28 -1.07
N ILE A 112 20.36 4.26 -2.25
CA ILE A 112 20.85 4.91 -3.48
C ILE A 112 20.14 6.24 -3.68
N ILE A 113 18.88 6.35 -3.23
CA ILE A 113 18.09 7.59 -3.30
C ILE A 113 18.33 8.40 -2.03
N PRO A 114 19.02 9.55 -2.11
CA PRO A 114 19.33 10.34 -0.93
C PRO A 114 18.07 10.96 -0.32
N GLY A 115 18.08 11.11 1.00
CA GLY A 115 17.06 11.87 1.73
C GLY A 115 15.76 11.11 2.02
N LEU A 116 15.68 9.79 1.84
CA LEU A 116 14.54 9.01 2.28
C LEU A 116 14.40 9.11 3.81
N PRO A 117 13.27 9.63 4.35
CA PRO A 117 13.09 9.80 5.79
C PRO A 117 13.18 8.48 6.57
N HIS A 118 13.70 8.54 7.78
CA HIS A 118 13.75 7.40 8.70
C HIS A 118 12.62 7.46 9.74
N PRO A 119 12.17 6.28 10.26
CA PRO A 119 12.46 4.93 9.78
C PRO A 119 11.83 4.64 8.42
N ASN A 120 12.47 3.74 7.63
CA ASN A 120 11.98 3.33 6.33
C ASN A 120 12.34 1.85 6.04
N ASP A 121 11.67 1.26 5.05
CA ASP A 121 11.87 -0.11 4.60
C ASP A 121 12.88 -0.25 3.43
N GLY A 122 13.53 0.85 3.07
CA GLY A 122 14.43 0.95 1.93
C GLY A 122 13.78 1.45 0.64
N VAL A 123 12.47 1.70 0.62
CA VAL A 123 11.71 2.25 -0.52
C VAL A 123 10.70 3.30 -0.05
N VAL A 124 10.00 3.00 1.05
CA VAL A 124 8.93 3.82 1.62
C VAL A 124 9.24 4.07 3.09
N SER A 125 9.10 5.30 3.55
CA SER A 125 9.23 5.65 4.97
C SER A 125 7.95 5.29 5.73
N VAL A 126 8.08 5.04 7.04
CA VAL A 126 6.93 4.80 7.92
C VAL A 126 5.94 5.97 7.88
N MET A 127 6.43 7.20 7.71
CA MET A 127 5.54 8.37 7.58
C MET A 127 4.72 8.35 6.30
N GLU A 128 5.29 7.88 5.20
CA GLU A 128 4.58 7.78 3.92
C GLU A 128 3.51 6.68 3.91
N THR A 129 3.65 5.66 4.76
CA THR A 129 2.63 4.60 4.88
C THR A 129 1.42 5.01 5.70
N ARG A 130 1.49 6.08 6.48
CA ARG A 130 0.39 6.52 7.34
C ARG A 130 -0.91 6.71 6.56
N LEU A 131 -1.99 6.26 7.17
CA LEU A 131 -3.34 6.42 6.63
C LEU A 131 -4.26 6.82 7.80
N PRO A 132 -4.80 8.05 7.83
CA PRO A 132 -5.67 8.50 8.93
C PRO A 132 -6.90 7.64 9.16
N GLU A 133 -7.39 6.99 8.10
CA GLU A 133 -8.56 6.09 8.14
C GLU A 133 -8.20 4.66 8.54
N ALA A 134 -6.93 4.35 8.81
CA ALA A 134 -6.54 3.03 9.29
C ALA A 134 -7.06 2.78 10.71
N GLY A 135 -7.69 1.63 10.90
CA GLY A 135 -8.14 1.17 12.23
C GLY A 135 -6.98 0.72 13.11
N ASP A 136 -5.93 0.20 12.50
CA ASP A 136 -4.71 -0.23 13.20
C ASP A 136 -3.48 -0.14 12.32
N SER A 137 -2.29 -0.01 12.94
CA SER A 137 -1.01 0.04 12.26
C SER A 137 0.11 -0.60 13.04
N ILE A 138 1.01 -1.30 12.34
CA ILE A 138 2.19 -1.92 12.95
C ILE A 138 3.45 -1.63 12.12
N THR A 139 4.58 -1.48 12.80
CA THR A 139 5.89 -1.34 12.16
C THR A 139 6.78 -2.52 12.53
N LEU A 140 7.29 -3.23 11.53
CA LEU A 140 8.14 -4.41 11.72
C LEU A 140 9.57 -4.15 11.24
N PRO A 141 10.59 -4.82 11.80
CA PRO A 141 11.99 -4.68 11.39
C PRO A 141 12.31 -5.47 10.11
N VAL A 142 11.58 -5.17 9.04
CA VAL A 142 11.70 -5.78 7.71
C VAL A 142 11.94 -4.73 6.64
N SER A 143 12.58 -5.12 5.55
CA SER A 143 12.70 -4.30 4.35
C SER A 143 11.51 -4.48 3.42
N HIS A 144 11.40 -3.60 2.41
CA HIS A 144 10.29 -3.58 1.47
C HIS A 144 10.03 -4.93 0.79
N ALA A 145 11.09 -5.57 0.30
CA ALA A 145 10.98 -6.88 -0.36
C ALA A 145 10.80 -8.04 0.65
N GLU A 146 11.41 -7.93 1.84
CA GLU A 146 11.26 -8.95 2.88
C GLU A 146 9.83 -9.10 3.38
N MET A 147 9.00 -8.05 3.30
CA MET A 147 7.58 -8.13 3.68
C MET A 147 6.85 -9.28 2.99
N LEU A 148 7.19 -9.58 1.73
CA LEU A 148 6.55 -10.63 0.94
C LEU A 148 6.99 -12.04 1.34
N LEU A 149 8.10 -12.19 2.04
CA LEU A 149 8.71 -13.46 2.39
C LEU A 149 8.75 -13.69 3.91
N SER A 150 8.45 -12.68 4.70
CA SER A 150 8.53 -12.72 6.17
C SER A 150 7.33 -13.44 6.77
N ARG A 151 7.61 -14.51 7.53
CA ARG A 151 6.59 -15.21 8.31
C ARG A 151 5.92 -14.26 9.32
N THR A 152 6.69 -13.42 9.99
CA THR A 152 6.14 -12.43 10.93
C THR A 152 5.14 -11.49 10.24
N CYS A 153 5.44 -11.02 9.01
CA CYS A 153 4.47 -10.22 8.24
C CYS A 153 3.22 -11.04 7.92
N ALA A 154 3.36 -12.29 7.49
CA ALA A 154 2.23 -13.16 7.18
C ALA A 154 1.35 -13.41 8.41
N ASP A 155 1.95 -13.66 9.58
CA ASP A 155 1.23 -13.87 10.85
C ASP A 155 0.48 -12.59 11.28
N GLN A 156 1.05 -11.40 11.08
CA GLN A 156 0.39 -10.12 11.36
C GLN A 156 -0.75 -9.84 10.37
N VAL A 157 -0.54 -10.10 9.08
CA VAL A 157 -1.61 -9.99 8.07
C VAL A 157 -2.77 -10.90 8.42
N ALA A 158 -2.51 -12.18 8.75
CA ALA A 158 -3.55 -13.13 9.15
C ALA A 158 -4.31 -12.63 10.38
N ALA A 159 -3.60 -12.17 11.43
CA ALA A 159 -4.23 -11.64 12.63
C ALA A 159 -5.19 -10.48 12.31
N PHE A 160 -4.74 -9.52 11.49
CA PHE A 160 -5.61 -8.40 11.11
C PHE A 160 -6.82 -8.86 10.28
N LEU A 161 -6.62 -9.79 9.34
CA LEU A 161 -7.73 -10.31 8.54
C LEU A 161 -8.75 -11.11 9.37
N GLU A 162 -8.32 -11.71 10.47
CA GLU A 162 -9.20 -12.47 11.38
C GLU A 162 -9.91 -11.59 12.40
N SER A 163 -9.24 -10.58 12.97
CA SER A 163 -9.75 -9.83 14.12
C SER A 163 -9.94 -8.32 13.91
N GLY A 164 -9.38 -7.75 12.84
CA GLY A 164 -9.37 -6.29 12.62
C GLY A 164 -8.24 -5.56 13.35
N SER A 165 -7.32 -6.27 14.00
CA SER A 165 -6.16 -5.70 14.67
C SER A 165 -4.92 -6.55 14.49
N PHE A 166 -3.74 -5.91 14.51
CA PHE A 166 -2.45 -6.58 14.57
C PHE A 166 -2.18 -7.08 15.98
N LYS A 167 -1.24 -8.01 16.11
CA LYS A 167 -0.73 -8.46 17.42
C LYS A 167 0.33 -7.45 17.88
N HIS A 168 -0.03 -6.58 18.80
CA HIS A 168 0.91 -5.68 19.48
C HIS A 168 1.50 -6.42 20.69
N GLU A 169 2.84 -6.35 20.85
CA GLU A 169 3.53 -6.84 22.04
C GLU A 169 3.45 -5.84 23.18
#